data_7e714ef95d630fd068c964a912275723
#
_entry.id   7e714ef95d630fd068c964a912275723
#
_cell.length_a   1.000
_cell.length_b   1.000
_cell.length_c   1.000
_cell.angle_alpha   90.00
_cell.angle_beta   90.00
_cell.angle_gamma   90.00
#
_symmetry.space_group_name_H-M   'P 1'
#
loop_
_entity.id
_entity.type
_entity.pdbx_description
1 polymer ?
#
loop_
_entity_poly.entity_id
_entity_poly.type
_entity_poly.pdbx_seq_one_letter_code
_entity_poly.pdbx_strand_id
1 'polypeptide(L)'
;DFFKDTKKAISKYFETASQLLPAQQQQMTLHNVSGEAFDVPLRKALPVDAPRVRYPGFKQETLILKAGTVRREGAMPLPCDILLERDVPIKLRDGVTIYTDVFRPVNEENCPAILAWSPYGKEIGGQMLDDVPMRSGVAITATSGLEKFEGPDPAYWVAHGYAVVNPDKRGAYMSEGNLLYWGHEDALDGCDVIEWIASQKWCNGKVGMSGNSWLTVSQWFIAAEQPKHLAAIAPWEGFCDHFRESSHRGGIPMPEFPEMIAETFSSAHGMLEDQPRMIVEQPFMCSYWEDKAARLENITVPAYVVASYTNSVHTHGTFAGYRRISSEKKWLRVHDTNEWYDYYSPENVEDLRRFFDYYLKNIDNGWEQTPKVRLSVLNPGGKNIVNRVENEFPLARTKYTKLYLSAADSSLSTSLPQKETISSYQSESRQPKVTYRFRMTKPTEITGYMKLHLWVSAPDHDDMDLAIKVEKLSKDGKPFFDPTGATIAATGYMRASMRQLDTLRTTEAEPYYTYTTEQKLKPGEIVPLEIEIWPMGLMFDKDEILQLTVEAYRPAAAAIPFGSARISIPNEGYTYQPGNNVDLVTLGGNENQCADPKEVVTSPATHNAGKHCIYTGGRYDSYLYLPVIPEK
;
A
#
# COMPACT_ATOMS: atom_id res chain seq x y z
N ASP A 1 -6.49 -28.28 55.07
CA ASP A 1 -6.53 -26.87 54.62
C ASP A 1 -5.17 -26.36 54.19
N PHE A 2 -4.08 -26.67 54.90
CA PHE A 2 -2.73 -26.32 54.51
C PHE A 2 -2.36 -26.77 53.09
N PHE A 3 -2.73 -28.01 52.69
CA PHE A 3 -2.48 -28.58 51.36
C PHE A 3 -3.31 -27.89 50.25
N LYS A 4 -4.52 -27.41 50.60
CA LYS A 4 -5.37 -26.70 49.63
C LYS A 4 -4.84 -25.28 49.38
N ASP A 5 -4.36 -24.62 50.43
CA ASP A 5 -3.82 -23.28 50.34
C ASP A 5 -2.49 -23.27 49.60
N THR A 6 -1.65 -24.29 49.85
CA THR A 6 -0.37 -24.46 49.14
C THR A 6 -0.57 -24.73 47.65
N LYS A 7 -1.56 -25.56 47.30
CA LYS A 7 -1.90 -25.86 45.92
C LYS A 7 -2.41 -24.65 45.15
N LYS A 8 -3.21 -23.82 45.83
CA LYS A 8 -3.72 -22.57 45.29
C LYS A 8 -2.62 -21.50 45.10
N ALA A 9 -1.69 -21.45 46.05
CA ALA A 9 -0.53 -20.56 45.95
C ALA A 9 0.43 -20.97 44.86
N ILE A 10 0.66 -22.29 44.68
CA ILE A 10 1.48 -22.85 43.59
C ILE A 10 0.83 -22.60 42.23
N SER A 11 -0.48 -22.82 42.11
CA SER A 11 -1.24 -22.57 40.88
C SER A 11 -1.16 -21.08 40.47
N LYS A 12 -1.33 -20.18 41.45
CA LYS A 12 -1.23 -18.75 41.22
C LYS A 12 0.20 -18.29 40.88
N TYR A 13 1.21 -18.97 41.43
CA TYR A 13 2.62 -18.70 41.11
C TYR A 13 2.92 -19.13 39.66
N PHE A 14 2.43 -20.29 39.22
CA PHE A 14 2.60 -20.75 37.83
C PHE A 14 1.80 -19.90 36.84
N GLU A 15 0.60 -19.42 37.19
CA GLU A 15 -0.15 -18.47 36.39
C GLU A 15 0.60 -17.14 36.24
N THR A 16 1.17 -16.63 37.34
CA THR A 16 1.95 -15.38 37.35
C THR A 16 3.29 -15.58 36.63
N ALA A 17 3.94 -16.72 36.83
CA ALA A 17 5.19 -17.06 36.11
C ALA A 17 4.95 -17.26 34.62
N SER A 18 3.83 -17.86 34.22
CA SER A 18 3.47 -17.99 32.81
C SER A 18 3.11 -16.66 32.16
N GLN A 19 2.63 -15.69 32.96
CA GLN A 19 2.42 -14.30 32.53
C GLN A 19 3.71 -13.48 32.46
N LEU A 20 4.77 -13.88 33.19
CA LEU A 20 6.07 -13.20 33.24
C LEU A 20 7.11 -13.77 32.26
N LEU A 21 6.83 -14.91 31.62
CA LEU A 21 7.67 -15.56 30.61
C LEU A 21 7.12 -15.46 29.16
N PRO A 22 6.46 -14.36 28.73
CA PRO A 22 5.73 -14.41 27.46
C PRO A 22 6.62 -14.21 26.22
N ALA A 23 7.77 -13.57 26.34
CA ALA A 23 8.48 -13.07 25.15
C ALA A 23 9.22 -14.15 24.37
N GLN A 24 9.77 -15.19 25.03
CA GLN A 24 10.58 -16.20 24.35
C GLN A 24 9.79 -17.32 23.70
N GLN A 25 8.54 -17.59 24.12
CA GLN A 25 7.67 -18.63 23.57
C GLN A 25 6.78 -18.15 22.42
N GLN A 26 6.77 -16.83 22.13
CA GLN A 26 5.93 -16.19 21.11
C GLN A 26 6.76 -15.57 19.98
N GLN A 27 7.80 -16.26 19.58
CA GLN A 27 8.65 -15.85 18.47
C GLN A 27 8.75 -16.95 17.42
N MET A 28 9.03 -16.55 16.18
CA MET A 28 9.43 -17.46 15.13
C MET A 28 10.71 -16.95 14.50
N THR A 29 11.47 -17.86 13.87
CA THR A 29 12.66 -17.51 13.11
C THR A 29 12.31 -17.51 11.64
N LEU A 30 12.62 -16.41 10.96
CA LEU A 30 12.52 -16.26 9.52
C LEU A 30 13.92 -16.13 8.91
N HIS A 31 14.02 -16.42 7.62
CA HIS A 31 15.25 -16.30 6.87
C HIS A 31 15.04 -15.40 5.66
N ASN A 32 15.99 -14.52 5.40
CA ASN A 32 15.99 -13.77 4.15
C ASN A 32 16.60 -14.61 3.01
N VAL A 33 16.64 -14.03 1.83
CA VAL A 33 17.11 -14.71 0.63
C VAL A 33 18.59 -15.09 0.69
N SER A 34 19.42 -14.39 1.50
CA SER A 34 20.83 -14.74 1.71
C SER A 34 21.03 -15.81 2.78
N GLY A 35 19.94 -16.30 3.39
CA GLY A 35 19.98 -17.31 4.46
C GLY A 35 20.24 -16.74 5.86
N GLU A 36 20.28 -15.43 6.02
CA GLU A 36 20.40 -14.80 7.33
C GLU A 36 19.10 -15.01 8.12
N ALA A 37 19.23 -15.49 9.36
CA ALA A 37 18.12 -15.75 10.25
C ALA A 37 17.87 -14.56 11.17
N PHE A 38 16.58 -14.30 11.46
CA PHE A 38 16.17 -13.29 12.42
C PHE A 38 14.89 -13.73 13.13
N ASP A 39 14.74 -13.33 14.38
CA ASP A 39 13.57 -13.66 15.18
C ASP A 39 12.51 -12.57 15.08
N VAL A 40 11.25 -13.00 15.00
CA VAL A 40 10.09 -12.12 14.85
C VAL A 40 9.06 -12.47 15.92
N PRO A 41 8.53 -11.48 16.67
CA PRO A 41 7.48 -11.75 17.62
C PRO A 41 6.20 -12.21 16.93
N LEU A 42 5.46 -13.06 17.61
CA LEU A 42 4.15 -13.53 17.19
C LEU A 42 3.07 -12.91 18.08
N ARG A 43 1.89 -12.72 17.51
CA ARG A 43 0.69 -12.30 18.24
C ARG A 43 -0.48 -13.21 17.91
N LYS A 44 -1.48 -13.21 18.79
CA LYS A 44 -2.69 -14.02 18.58
C LYS A 44 -3.50 -13.49 17.41
N ALA A 45 -4.02 -14.43 16.61
CA ALA A 45 -5.00 -14.15 15.58
C ALA A 45 -6.42 -14.25 16.14
N LEU A 46 -7.37 -13.62 15.47
CA LEU A 46 -8.78 -13.85 15.76
C LEU A 46 -9.13 -15.32 15.51
N PRO A 47 -9.94 -15.96 16.38
CA PRO A 47 -10.48 -17.28 16.06
C PRO A 47 -11.42 -17.22 14.86
N VAL A 48 -11.52 -18.31 14.12
CA VAL A 48 -12.33 -18.35 12.89
C VAL A 48 -13.84 -18.17 13.12
N ASP A 49 -14.30 -18.42 14.35
CA ASP A 49 -15.70 -18.23 14.75
C ASP A 49 -16.00 -16.82 15.30
N ALA A 50 -15.01 -15.94 15.37
CA ALA A 50 -15.25 -14.55 15.74
C ALA A 50 -16.20 -13.89 14.72
N PRO A 51 -17.23 -13.15 15.17
CA PRO A 51 -18.24 -12.58 14.26
C PRO A 51 -17.64 -11.70 13.15
N ARG A 52 -16.59 -10.94 13.48
CA ARG A 52 -15.89 -10.06 12.51
C ARG A 52 -15.27 -10.85 11.36
N VAL A 53 -14.88 -12.08 11.59
CA VAL A 53 -14.17 -12.91 10.62
C VAL A 53 -15.07 -13.38 9.48
N ARG A 54 -16.35 -13.60 9.75
CA ARG A 54 -17.33 -14.00 8.72
C ARG A 54 -16.85 -15.20 7.90
N TYR A 55 -16.23 -16.17 8.57
CA TYR A 55 -15.69 -17.33 7.89
C TYR A 55 -16.82 -18.22 7.37
N PRO A 56 -16.83 -18.56 6.06
CA PRO A 56 -17.95 -19.28 5.44
C PRO A 56 -18.02 -20.77 5.79
N GLY A 57 -17.05 -21.29 6.53
CA GLY A 57 -16.95 -22.70 6.88
C GLY A 57 -15.95 -23.45 6.02
N PHE A 58 -15.48 -24.58 6.55
CA PHE A 58 -14.53 -25.47 5.87
C PHE A 58 -15.30 -26.65 5.26
N LYS A 59 -15.22 -26.80 3.95
CA LYS A 59 -15.86 -27.89 3.21
C LYS A 59 -15.03 -28.27 2.00
N GLN A 60 -14.46 -29.44 2.00
CA GLN A 60 -13.80 -30.03 0.85
C GLN A 60 -14.86 -30.63 -0.08
N GLU A 61 -15.30 -29.87 -1.05
CA GLU A 61 -16.36 -30.26 -1.98
C GLU A 61 -16.12 -29.69 -3.38
N THR A 62 -16.76 -30.30 -4.37
CA THR A 62 -16.79 -29.80 -5.75
C THR A 62 -18.24 -29.46 -6.10
N LEU A 63 -18.45 -28.24 -6.57
CA LEU A 63 -19.76 -27.71 -6.93
C LEU A 63 -19.75 -27.20 -8.36
N ILE A 64 -20.93 -27.28 -9.01
CA ILE A 64 -21.17 -26.51 -10.24
C ILE A 64 -22.12 -25.36 -9.87
N LEU A 65 -21.60 -24.13 -9.97
CA LEU A 65 -22.37 -22.92 -9.81
C LEU A 65 -23.01 -22.60 -11.15
N LYS A 66 -24.35 -22.57 -11.21
CA LYS A 66 -25.08 -22.39 -12.45
C LYS A 66 -25.12 -20.95 -12.94
N ALA A 67 -25.02 -20.75 -14.25
CA ALA A 67 -25.27 -19.45 -14.89
C ALA A 67 -26.61 -18.87 -14.42
N GLY A 68 -26.63 -17.56 -14.20
CA GLY A 68 -27.79 -16.85 -13.69
C GLY A 68 -27.95 -16.85 -12.18
N THR A 69 -27.16 -17.62 -11.44
CA THR A 69 -27.17 -17.60 -9.97
C THR A 69 -26.71 -16.24 -9.46
N VAL A 70 -27.44 -15.69 -8.50
CA VAL A 70 -27.06 -14.48 -7.76
C VAL A 70 -26.50 -14.90 -6.41
N ARG A 71 -25.21 -14.69 -6.19
CA ARG A 71 -24.49 -15.16 -5.00
C ARG A 71 -24.76 -14.34 -3.76
N ARG A 72 -25.11 -13.08 -3.94
CA ARG A 72 -25.57 -12.19 -2.86
C ARG A 72 -26.60 -11.22 -3.43
N GLU A 73 -27.48 -10.70 -2.58
CA GLU A 73 -28.51 -9.76 -2.99
C GLU A 73 -27.89 -8.55 -3.69
N GLY A 74 -28.41 -8.25 -4.87
CA GLY A 74 -27.97 -7.11 -5.69
C GLY A 74 -26.71 -7.33 -6.51
N ALA A 75 -26.00 -8.45 -6.31
CA ALA A 75 -24.79 -8.75 -7.07
C ALA A 75 -25.09 -9.14 -8.51
N MET A 76 -24.08 -9.04 -9.37
CA MET A 76 -24.14 -9.47 -10.75
C MET A 76 -24.44 -10.97 -10.83
N PRO A 77 -25.44 -11.42 -11.62
CA PRO A 77 -25.65 -12.85 -11.87
C PRO A 77 -24.45 -13.49 -12.54
N LEU A 78 -24.20 -14.77 -12.24
CA LEU A 78 -23.09 -15.50 -12.87
C LEU A 78 -23.34 -15.60 -14.38
N PRO A 79 -22.37 -15.22 -15.22
CA PRO A 79 -22.52 -15.22 -16.68
C PRO A 79 -22.40 -16.60 -17.32
N CYS A 80 -21.87 -17.57 -16.60
CA CYS A 80 -21.65 -18.93 -17.08
C CYS A 80 -21.68 -19.92 -15.91
N ASP A 81 -21.73 -21.22 -16.21
CA ASP A 81 -21.49 -22.28 -15.24
C ASP A 81 -20.03 -22.25 -14.79
N ILE A 82 -19.81 -22.40 -13.48
CA ILE A 82 -18.48 -22.36 -12.87
C ILE A 82 -18.27 -23.63 -12.05
N LEU A 83 -17.18 -24.35 -12.32
CA LEU A 83 -16.75 -25.46 -11.47
C LEU A 83 -15.94 -24.87 -10.30
N LEU A 84 -16.47 -25.02 -9.10
CA LEU A 84 -15.81 -24.57 -7.87
C LEU A 84 -15.33 -25.80 -7.10
N GLU A 85 -14.03 -25.90 -6.92
CA GLU A 85 -13.41 -26.85 -5.99
C GLU A 85 -13.04 -26.06 -4.74
N ARG A 86 -13.67 -26.41 -3.62
CA ARG A 86 -13.49 -25.70 -2.34
C ARG A 86 -12.50 -26.42 -1.45
N ASP A 87 -11.71 -25.62 -0.73
CA ASP A 87 -10.77 -26.07 0.30
C ASP A 87 -9.86 -27.21 -0.17
N VAL A 88 -9.31 -27.03 -1.37
CA VAL A 88 -8.36 -27.97 -1.97
C VAL A 88 -7.02 -27.87 -1.24
N PRO A 89 -6.50 -29.01 -0.71
CA PRO A 89 -5.23 -28.98 0.02
C PRO A 89 -4.05 -28.81 -0.91
N ILE A 90 -3.11 -27.97 -0.52
CA ILE A 90 -1.82 -27.81 -1.15
C ILE A 90 -0.74 -27.98 -0.09
N LYS A 91 0.16 -28.93 -0.31
CA LYS A 91 1.28 -29.17 0.59
C LYS A 91 2.45 -28.31 0.16
N LEU A 92 2.88 -27.42 1.05
CA LEU A 92 4.05 -26.59 0.84
C LEU A 92 5.33 -27.39 1.04
N ARG A 93 6.47 -26.82 0.60
CA ARG A 93 7.80 -27.46 0.64
C ARG A 93 8.23 -27.98 2.01
N ASP A 94 7.74 -27.35 3.10
CA ASP A 94 8.07 -27.73 4.49
C ASP A 94 7.04 -28.67 5.13
N GLY A 95 6.05 -29.12 4.35
CA GLY A 95 5.02 -30.04 4.84
C GLY A 95 3.77 -29.38 5.40
N VAL A 96 3.75 -28.06 5.51
CA VAL A 96 2.55 -27.30 5.90
C VAL A 96 1.50 -27.41 4.82
N THR A 97 0.25 -27.68 5.19
CA THR A 97 -0.88 -27.72 4.28
C THR A 97 -1.67 -26.43 4.33
N ILE A 98 -1.88 -25.83 3.17
CA ILE A 98 -2.79 -24.70 2.98
C ILE A 98 -3.96 -25.14 2.11
N TYR A 99 -5.03 -24.35 2.10
CA TYR A 99 -6.27 -24.68 1.40
C TYR A 99 -6.62 -23.57 0.43
N THR A 100 -6.96 -23.95 -0.80
CA THR A 100 -7.36 -23.02 -1.85
C THR A 100 -8.75 -23.34 -2.39
N ASP A 101 -9.46 -22.30 -2.83
CA ASP A 101 -10.58 -22.48 -3.75
C ASP A 101 -10.05 -22.31 -5.18
N VAL A 102 -10.60 -23.14 -6.10
CA VAL A 102 -10.30 -23.08 -7.52
C VAL A 102 -11.60 -22.91 -8.28
N PHE A 103 -11.70 -21.84 -9.04
CA PHE A 103 -12.83 -21.52 -9.91
C PHE A 103 -12.38 -21.73 -11.36
N ARG A 104 -13.08 -22.57 -12.12
CA ARG A 104 -12.70 -22.84 -13.51
C ARG A 104 -13.89 -23.17 -14.40
N PRO A 105 -13.73 -23.09 -15.74
CA PRO A 105 -14.77 -23.50 -16.67
C PRO A 105 -15.12 -24.98 -16.52
N VAL A 106 -16.40 -25.31 -16.67
CA VAL A 106 -16.90 -26.68 -16.41
C VAL A 106 -16.36 -27.70 -17.40
N ASN A 107 -16.26 -27.36 -18.67
CA ASN A 107 -15.94 -28.32 -19.73
C ASN A 107 -14.64 -27.98 -20.49
N GLU A 108 -13.83 -27.08 -19.94
CA GLU A 108 -12.57 -26.71 -20.56
C GLU A 108 -11.40 -27.24 -19.76
N GLU A 109 -10.50 -27.91 -20.43
CA GLU A 109 -9.17 -28.22 -19.93
C GLU A 109 -8.18 -27.27 -20.59
N ASN A 110 -6.96 -27.20 -20.07
CA ASN A 110 -5.90 -26.39 -20.63
C ASN A 110 -6.13 -24.88 -20.48
N CYS A 111 -6.64 -24.46 -19.33
CA CYS A 111 -6.84 -23.07 -18.99
C CYS A 111 -5.60 -22.46 -18.36
N PRO A 112 -5.26 -21.19 -18.66
CA PRO A 112 -4.35 -20.44 -17.82
C PRO A 112 -5.02 -20.11 -16.47
N ALA A 113 -4.21 -19.85 -15.46
CA ALA A 113 -4.70 -19.53 -14.13
C ALA A 113 -4.26 -18.13 -13.68
N ILE A 114 -5.11 -17.47 -12.91
CA ILE A 114 -4.79 -16.24 -12.22
C ILE A 114 -4.76 -16.53 -10.71
N LEU A 115 -3.62 -16.28 -10.08
CA LEU A 115 -3.42 -16.43 -8.64
C LEU A 115 -3.63 -15.09 -7.94
N ALA A 116 -4.45 -15.10 -6.89
CA ALA A 116 -4.63 -13.97 -6.00
C ALA A 116 -4.13 -14.32 -4.60
N TRP A 117 -2.99 -13.75 -4.18
CA TRP A 117 -2.28 -14.12 -2.97
C TRP A 117 -2.44 -13.07 -1.87
N SER A 118 -3.21 -13.40 -0.82
CA SER A 118 -3.44 -12.53 0.34
C SER A 118 -4.01 -13.32 1.52
N PRO A 119 -4.04 -12.72 2.73
CA PRO A 119 -4.67 -13.33 3.90
C PRO A 119 -6.15 -12.98 4.06
N TYR A 120 -6.80 -12.41 3.04
CA TYR A 120 -8.13 -11.80 3.18
C TYR A 120 -9.30 -12.76 3.01
N GLY A 121 -9.05 -14.04 2.80
CA GLY A 121 -10.09 -15.04 2.53
C GLY A 121 -10.09 -15.51 1.09
N LYS A 122 -10.96 -16.46 0.76
CA LYS A 122 -11.05 -17.09 -0.57
C LYS A 122 -12.21 -16.58 -1.41
N GLU A 123 -13.24 -16.06 -0.76
CA GLU A 123 -14.38 -15.37 -1.34
C GLU A 123 -14.86 -14.31 -0.35
N ILE A 124 -16.05 -13.77 -0.48
CA ILE A 124 -16.64 -12.85 0.51
C ILE A 124 -16.55 -13.47 1.91
N GLY A 125 -15.92 -12.78 2.80
CA GLY A 125 -15.65 -13.28 4.15
C GLY A 125 -14.83 -12.26 4.93
N GLY A 126 -13.72 -12.71 5.51
CA GLY A 126 -12.90 -11.95 6.43
C GLY A 126 -12.78 -10.46 6.15
N GLN A 127 -12.12 -10.10 5.08
CA GLN A 127 -12.08 -8.74 4.56
C GLN A 127 -12.94 -8.65 3.30
N MET A 128 -13.72 -7.59 3.15
CA MET A 128 -14.56 -7.40 1.96
C MET A 128 -14.73 -5.92 1.65
N LEU A 129 -15.06 -5.61 0.41
CA LEU A 129 -15.20 -4.23 -0.05
C LEU A 129 -16.30 -3.47 0.71
N ASP A 130 -17.30 -4.18 1.23
CA ASP A 130 -18.33 -3.61 2.08
C ASP A 130 -17.80 -2.98 3.37
N ASP A 131 -16.61 -3.39 3.82
CA ASP A 131 -15.95 -2.80 4.99
C ASP A 131 -15.28 -1.46 4.68
N VAL A 132 -15.17 -1.13 3.41
CA VAL A 132 -14.64 0.16 2.96
C VAL A 132 -15.80 1.14 2.83
N PRO A 133 -15.67 2.37 3.34
CA PRO A 133 -16.76 3.35 3.27
C PRO A 133 -17.30 3.47 1.87
N MET A 134 -18.63 3.28 1.75
CA MET A 134 -19.37 3.42 0.50
C MET A 134 -18.84 2.51 -0.63
N ARG A 135 -18.16 1.41 -0.26
CA ARG A 135 -17.50 0.50 -1.19
C ARG A 135 -16.57 1.22 -2.17
N SER A 136 -16.01 2.35 -1.76
CA SER A 136 -15.17 3.22 -2.60
C SER A 136 -15.77 3.54 -3.96
N GLY A 137 -17.09 3.56 -4.04
CA GLY A 137 -17.81 3.81 -5.27
C GLY A 137 -18.03 2.60 -6.17
N VAL A 138 -17.63 1.42 -5.76
CA VAL A 138 -17.88 0.19 -6.52
C VAL A 138 -19.30 -0.28 -6.26
N ALA A 139 -20.15 -0.23 -7.28
CA ALA A 139 -21.51 -0.72 -7.18
C ALA A 139 -21.53 -2.21 -6.86
N ILE A 140 -22.52 -2.64 -6.04
CA ILE A 140 -22.65 -4.07 -5.72
C ILE A 140 -22.92 -4.91 -6.98
N THR A 141 -23.51 -4.31 -8.03
CA THR A 141 -23.75 -4.94 -9.32
C THR A 141 -22.50 -5.10 -10.18
N ALA A 142 -21.36 -4.51 -9.78
CA ALA A 142 -20.12 -4.56 -10.56
C ALA A 142 -19.41 -5.91 -10.46
N THR A 143 -19.70 -6.70 -9.43
CA THR A 143 -19.06 -7.99 -9.18
C THR A 143 -20.10 -9.07 -8.85
N SER A 144 -19.69 -10.33 -8.94
CA SER A 144 -20.56 -11.47 -8.68
C SER A 144 -20.70 -11.85 -7.21
N GLY A 145 -19.79 -11.39 -6.36
CA GLY A 145 -19.69 -11.85 -4.98
C GLY A 145 -18.85 -13.10 -4.78
N LEU A 146 -18.20 -13.61 -5.84
CA LEU A 146 -17.24 -14.70 -5.73
C LEU A 146 -15.82 -14.24 -5.48
N GLU A 147 -15.55 -12.96 -5.71
CA GLU A 147 -14.22 -12.38 -5.56
C GLU A 147 -13.76 -12.35 -4.10
N LYS A 148 -12.50 -12.64 -3.87
CA LYS A 148 -11.87 -12.26 -2.62
C LYS A 148 -11.62 -10.76 -2.60
N PHE A 149 -11.44 -10.19 -1.42
CA PHE A 149 -11.14 -8.77 -1.27
C PHE A 149 -9.91 -8.38 -2.09
N GLU A 150 -10.07 -7.37 -2.92
CA GLU A 150 -9.01 -6.83 -3.81
C GLU A 150 -8.55 -7.78 -4.93
N GLY A 151 -9.24 -8.89 -5.11
CA GLY A 151 -8.89 -9.90 -6.11
C GLY A 151 -9.79 -9.90 -7.33
N PRO A 152 -9.40 -10.65 -8.36
CA PRO A 152 -10.18 -10.78 -9.60
C PRO A 152 -11.52 -11.47 -9.33
N ASP A 153 -12.56 -11.04 -10.05
CA ASP A 153 -13.87 -11.69 -9.98
C ASP A 153 -13.86 -12.99 -10.77
N PRO A 154 -13.96 -14.16 -10.12
CA PRO A 154 -13.97 -15.44 -10.82
C PRO A 154 -15.04 -15.55 -11.89
N ALA A 155 -16.20 -14.91 -11.72
CA ALA A 155 -17.28 -14.96 -12.70
C ALA A 155 -16.86 -14.37 -14.05
N TYR A 156 -16.16 -13.25 -14.02
CA TYR A 156 -15.65 -12.64 -15.25
C TYR A 156 -14.58 -13.51 -15.92
N TRP A 157 -13.58 -13.93 -15.16
CA TRP A 157 -12.42 -14.62 -15.73
C TRP A 157 -12.74 -16.02 -16.20
N VAL A 158 -13.58 -16.76 -15.45
CA VAL A 158 -14.03 -18.09 -15.88
C VAL A 158 -14.83 -18.02 -17.19
N ALA A 159 -15.69 -17.01 -17.33
CA ALA A 159 -16.43 -16.80 -18.57
C ALA A 159 -15.51 -16.54 -19.79
N HIS A 160 -14.28 -16.12 -19.54
CA HIS A 160 -13.26 -15.88 -20.57
C HIS A 160 -12.18 -16.98 -20.63
N GLY A 161 -12.45 -18.14 -20.04
CA GLY A 161 -11.58 -19.31 -20.17
C GLY A 161 -10.38 -19.34 -19.23
N TYR A 162 -10.43 -18.62 -18.09
CA TYR A 162 -9.40 -18.63 -17.06
C TYR A 162 -9.85 -19.42 -15.84
N ALA A 163 -8.90 -20.07 -15.18
CA ALA A 163 -9.08 -20.49 -13.80
C ALA A 163 -8.67 -19.33 -12.88
N VAL A 164 -9.37 -19.19 -11.76
CA VAL A 164 -8.98 -18.27 -10.68
C VAL A 164 -8.69 -19.09 -9.44
N VAL A 165 -7.51 -18.90 -8.86
CA VAL A 165 -7.03 -19.64 -7.69
C VAL A 165 -6.89 -18.69 -6.52
N ASN A 166 -7.71 -18.90 -5.49
CA ASN A 166 -7.79 -18.07 -4.29
C ASN A 166 -7.40 -18.89 -3.06
N PRO A 167 -6.11 -18.97 -2.71
CA PRO A 167 -5.71 -19.68 -1.50
C PRO A 167 -5.94 -18.84 -0.24
N ASP A 168 -6.21 -19.53 0.87
CA ASP A 168 -5.86 -19.02 2.18
C ASP A 168 -4.39 -19.34 2.39
N LYS A 169 -3.55 -18.32 2.40
CA LYS A 169 -2.10 -18.50 2.54
C LYS A 169 -1.74 -19.08 3.91
N ARG A 170 -0.50 -19.48 4.09
CA ARG A 170 0.02 -19.98 5.36
C ARG A 170 -0.51 -19.18 6.55
N GLY A 171 -1.09 -19.87 7.52
CA GLY A 171 -1.60 -19.30 8.76
C GLY A 171 -2.94 -18.58 8.67
N ALA A 172 -3.47 -18.35 7.47
CA ALA A 172 -4.76 -17.69 7.30
C ALA A 172 -5.92 -18.71 7.41
N TYR A 173 -6.90 -18.37 8.23
CA TYR A 173 -8.11 -19.17 8.48
C TYR A 173 -7.77 -20.63 8.82
N MET A 174 -8.19 -21.60 8.00
CA MET A 174 -7.95 -23.04 8.27
C MET A 174 -6.61 -23.54 7.72
N SER A 175 -5.86 -22.72 7.01
CA SER A 175 -4.52 -23.10 6.55
C SER A 175 -3.56 -23.21 7.74
N GLU A 176 -2.69 -24.19 7.69
CA GLU A 176 -1.74 -24.47 8.77
C GLU A 176 -0.58 -23.45 8.79
N GLY A 177 0.16 -23.42 9.90
CA GLY A 177 1.31 -22.57 10.12
C GLY A 177 0.97 -21.22 10.71
N ASN A 178 1.98 -20.36 10.82
CA ASN A 178 1.83 -18.97 11.26
C ASN A 178 1.66 -18.07 10.05
N LEU A 179 0.80 -17.06 10.18
CA LEU A 179 0.58 -16.10 9.11
C LEU A 179 1.79 -15.17 8.98
N LEU A 180 2.41 -15.20 7.79
CA LEU A 180 3.54 -14.37 7.43
C LEU A 180 3.09 -13.14 6.65
N TYR A 181 3.79 -12.02 6.88
CA TYR A 181 3.76 -10.89 5.97
C TYR A 181 4.69 -11.17 4.79
N TRP A 182 4.77 -10.24 3.85
CA TRP A 182 5.65 -10.34 2.69
C TRP A 182 7.11 -10.61 3.12
N GLY A 183 7.89 -11.16 2.24
CA GLY A 183 9.28 -11.50 2.47
C GLY A 183 9.65 -12.76 1.70
N HIS A 184 10.87 -13.24 1.91
CA HIS A 184 11.40 -14.38 1.17
C HIS A 184 10.59 -15.66 1.42
N GLU A 185 10.31 -16.00 2.67
CA GLU A 185 9.61 -17.27 3.00
C GLU A 185 8.16 -17.27 2.55
N ASP A 186 7.45 -16.16 2.68
CA ASP A 186 6.10 -16.02 2.14
C ASP A 186 6.10 -16.11 0.61
N ALA A 187 7.07 -15.48 -0.04
CA ALA A 187 7.21 -15.55 -1.48
C ALA A 187 7.48 -16.99 -1.96
N LEU A 188 8.26 -17.77 -1.23
CA LEU A 188 8.47 -19.17 -1.55
C LEU A 188 7.17 -20.00 -1.43
N ASP A 189 6.32 -19.69 -0.46
CA ASP A 189 4.98 -20.29 -0.37
C ASP A 189 4.17 -20.01 -1.64
N GLY A 190 4.21 -18.77 -2.12
CA GLY A 190 3.56 -18.38 -3.38
C GLY A 190 4.14 -19.11 -4.59
N CYS A 191 5.45 -19.30 -4.64
CA CYS A 191 6.11 -20.08 -5.68
C CYS A 191 5.66 -21.55 -5.65
N ASP A 192 5.56 -22.15 -4.48
CA ASP A 192 5.05 -23.52 -4.34
C ASP A 192 3.64 -23.67 -4.90
N VAL A 193 2.78 -22.68 -4.65
CA VAL A 193 1.42 -22.67 -5.18
C VAL A 193 1.39 -22.49 -6.69
N ILE A 194 2.23 -21.62 -7.25
CA ILE A 194 2.33 -21.44 -8.70
C ILE A 194 2.72 -22.79 -9.38
N GLU A 195 3.70 -23.49 -8.82
CA GLU A 195 4.12 -24.77 -9.39
C GLU A 195 3.05 -25.85 -9.21
N TRP A 196 2.32 -25.85 -8.09
CA TRP A 196 1.16 -26.72 -7.92
C TRP A 196 0.08 -26.46 -8.98
N ILE A 197 -0.26 -25.19 -9.22
CA ILE A 197 -1.24 -24.79 -10.25
C ILE A 197 -0.80 -25.32 -11.62
N ALA A 198 0.44 -25.06 -11.99
CA ALA A 198 0.97 -25.46 -13.28
C ALA A 198 0.97 -26.98 -13.50
N SER A 199 1.03 -27.76 -12.41
CA SER A 199 1.01 -29.22 -12.46
C SER A 199 -0.39 -29.81 -12.61
N GLN A 200 -1.45 -29.02 -12.45
CA GLN A 200 -2.82 -29.51 -12.55
C GLN A 200 -3.17 -29.83 -13.99
N LYS A 201 -3.95 -30.90 -14.19
CA LYS A 201 -4.35 -31.37 -15.51
C LYS A 201 -5.14 -30.35 -16.32
N TRP A 202 -5.91 -29.51 -15.64
CA TRP A 202 -6.72 -28.47 -16.26
C TRP A 202 -5.92 -27.22 -16.64
N CYS A 203 -4.68 -27.08 -16.16
CA CYS A 203 -3.87 -25.89 -16.40
C CYS A 203 -3.00 -26.04 -17.66
N ASN A 204 -2.90 -24.94 -18.42
CA ASN A 204 -2.02 -24.91 -19.60
C ASN A 204 -0.54 -24.68 -19.27
N GLY A 205 -0.19 -24.62 -17.97
CA GLY A 205 1.17 -24.39 -17.50
C GLY A 205 1.55 -22.91 -17.36
N LYS A 206 0.63 -21.98 -17.61
CA LYS A 206 0.87 -20.54 -17.48
C LYS A 206 0.03 -19.96 -16.35
N VAL A 207 0.71 -19.26 -15.45
CA VAL A 207 0.08 -18.62 -14.29
C VAL A 207 0.36 -17.12 -14.35
N GLY A 208 -0.68 -16.32 -14.16
CA GLY A 208 -0.59 -14.89 -13.95
C GLY A 208 -1.00 -14.54 -12.52
N MET A 209 -0.68 -13.34 -12.11
CA MET A 209 -1.13 -12.82 -10.80
C MET A 209 -1.86 -11.51 -10.98
N SER A 210 -2.90 -11.30 -10.19
CA SER A 210 -3.72 -10.09 -10.18
C SER A 210 -4.22 -9.78 -8.77
N GLY A 211 -4.64 -8.55 -8.60
CA GLY A 211 -5.14 -8.00 -7.36
C GLY A 211 -4.43 -6.71 -7.02
N ASN A 212 -5.03 -5.91 -6.16
CA ASN A 212 -4.41 -4.67 -5.72
C ASN A 212 -4.03 -4.70 -4.23
N SER A 213 -3.32 -3.70 -3.76
CA SER A 213 -2.90 -3.55 -2.36
C SER A 213 -2.02 -4.72 -1.91
N TRP A 214 -2.41 -5.47 -0.88
CA TRP A 214 -1.67 -6.65 -0.41
C TRP A 214 -1.33 -7.62 -1.55
N LEU A 215 -2.27 -7.83 -2.45
CA LEU A 215 -2.12 -8.74 -3.57
C LEU A 215 -1.09 -8.23 -4.59
N THR A 216 -0.96 -6.93 -4.76
CA THR A 216 0.10 -6.33 -5.58
C THR A 216 1.46 -6.48 -4.92
N VAL A 217 1.56 -6.17 -3.63
CA VAL A 217 2.81 -6.32 -2.87
C VAL A 217 3.32 -7.76 -2.99
N SER A 218 2.43 -8.74 -2.83
CA SER A 218 2.76 -10.16 -3.01
C SER A 218 3.34 -10.45 -4.39
N GLN A 219 2.83 -9.81 -5.44
CA GLN A 219 3.34 -10.00 -6.80
C GLN A 219 4.80 -9.58 -6.94
N TRP A 220 5.18 -8.43 -6.34
CA TRP A 220 6.57 -8.00 -6.35
C TRP A 220 7.50 -9.04 -5.71
N PHE A 221 7.13 -9.55 -4.54
CA PHE A 221 7.96 -10.51 -3.81
C PHE A 221 8.02 -11.88 -4.49
N ILE A 222 6.88 -12.40 -4.94
CA ILE A 222 6.82 -13.71 -5.58
C ILE A 222 7.53 -13.68 -6.96
N ALA A 223 7.29 -12.68 -7.77
CA ALA A 223 7.94 -12.56 -9.09
C ALA A 223 9.46 -12.40 -8.96
N ALA A 224 9.94 -11.76 -7.90
CA ALA A 224 11.38 -11.63 -7.64
C ALA A 224 12.08 -12.96 -7.34
N GLU A 225 11.35 -13.97 -6.89
CA GLU A 225 11.87 -15.33 -6.70
C GLU A 225 11.93 -16.13 -8.02
N GLN A 226 11.40 -15.61 -9.10
CA GLN A 226 11.43 -16.19 -10.45
C GLN A 226 10.85 -17.62 -10.53
N PRO A 227 9.62 -17.85 -10.06
CA PRO A 227 9.00 -19.16 -10.23
C PRO A 227 8.81 -19.47 -11.73
N LYS A 228 9.15 -20.70 -12.12
CA LYS A 228 9.25 -21.12 -13.53
C LYS A 228 7.98 -20.88 -14.34
N HIS A 229 6.80 -21.10 -13.73
CA HIS A 229 5.53 -21.07 -14.46
C HIS A 229 4.75 -19.75 -14.28
N LEU A 230 5.36 -18.76 -13.63
CA LEU A 230 4.80 -17.40 -13.61
C LEU A 230 5.09 -16.74 -14.97
N ALA A 231 4.04 -16.44 -15.71
CA ALA A 231 4.16 -15.93 -17.07
C ALA A 231 3.94 -14.42 -17.20
N ALA A 232 3.19 -13.82 -16.27
CA ALA A 232 2.90 -12.38 -16.27
C ALA A 232 2.38 -11.94 -14.90
N ILE A 233 2.59 -10.67 -14.57
CA ILE A 233 2.06 -10.05 -13.37
C ILE A 233 1.31 -8.78 -13.69
N ALA A 234 0.33 -8.46 -12.85
CA ALA A 234 -0.46 -7.23 -12.94
C ALA A 234 -0.51 -6.54 -11.57
N PRO A 235 0.59 -5.89 -11.17
CA PRO A 235 0.65 -5.21 -9.87
C PRO A 235 -0.03 -3.84 -9.96
N TRP A 236 -1.26 -3.79 -9.50
CA TRP A 236 -2.08 -2.59 -9.50
C TRP A 236 -2.16 -2.02 -8.09
N GLU A 237 -1.35 -1.00 -7.82
CA GLU A 237 -1.26 -0.28 -6.54
C GLU A 237 -0.82 -1.15 -5.35
N GLY A 238 0.47 -1.22 -5.15
CA GLY A 238 1.09 -1.86 -4.00
C GLY A 238 2.51 -1.35 -3.78
N PHE A 239 2.85 -1.13 -2.52
CA PHE A 239 4.22 -0.77 -2.17
C PHE A 239 5.19 -1.94 -2.43
N CYS A 240 6.48 -1.66 -2.44
CA CYS A 240 7.52 -2.68 -2.62
C CYS A 240 8.61 -2.65 -1.55
N ASP A 241 8.63 -1.64 -0.69
CA ASP A 241 9.53 -1.51 0.46
C ASP A 241 8.72 -1.06 1.68
N HIS A 242 8.43 -1.98 2.58
CA HIS A 242 7.54 -1.70 3.70
C HIS A 242 8.10 -0.64 4.64
N PHE A 243 9.41 -0.71 4.94
CA PHE A 243 10.04 0.24 5.85
C PHE A 243 9.95 1.67 5.33
N ARG A 244 10.38 1.91 4.10
CA ARG A 244 10.47 3.25 3.51
C ARG A 244 9.13 3.83 3.09
N GLU A 245 8.17 2.98 2.80
CA GLU A 245 6.92 3.41 2.15
C GLU A 245 5.70 3.34 3.05
N SER A 246 5.73 2.55 4.10
CA SER A 246 4.58 2.37 4.99
C SER A 246 4.93 2.54 6.47
N SER A 247 5.82 1.73 6.99
CA SER A 247 6.07 1.69 8.44
C SER A 247 6.92 2.82 8.97
N HIS A 248 7.84 3.37 8.16
CA HIS A 248 8.81 4.37 8.63
C HIS A 248 9.10 5.43 7.55
N ARG A 249 8.07 6.04 6.98
CA ARG A 249 8.29 7.13 6.01
C ARG A 249 9.09 8.26 6.67
N GLY A 250 10.20 8.63 6.06
CA GLY A 250 11.10 9.63 6.62
C GLY A 250 11.75 9.23 7.94
N GLY A 251 11.71 7.96 8.31
CA GLY A 251 12.24 7.44 9.56
C GLY A 251 11.28 7.55 10.75
N ILE A 252 10.05 7.97 10.55
CA ILE A 252 9.04 8.13 11.60
C ILE A 252 8.24 6.83 11.73
N PRO A 253 8.23 6.16 12.90
CA PRO A 253 7.39 4.96 13.09
C PRO A 253 5.90 5.27 12.93
N MET A 254 5.22 4.50 12.08
CA MET A 254 3.80 4.68 11.75
C MET A 254 3.06 3.34 11.85
N PRO A 255 2.75 2.85 13.05
CA PRO A 255 2.14 1.55 13.23
C PRO A 255 0.62 1.52 13.07
N GLU A 256 -0.07 2.67 12.97
CA GLU A 256 -1.54 2.73 13.05
C GLU A 256 -2.24 1.90 11.99
N PHE A 257 -1.88 2.07 10.73
CA PHE A 257 -2.51 1.32 9.63
C PHE A 257 -2.13 -0.16 9.66
N PRO A 258 -0.85 -0.56 9.80
CA PRO A 258 -0.49 -1.96 9.99
C PRO A 258 -1.15 -2.63 11.19
N GLU A 259 -1.31 -1.93 12.30
CA GLU A 259 -2.02 -2.44 13.48
C GLU A 259 -3.50 -2.70 13.17
N MET A 260 -4.17 -1.75 12.54
CA MET A 260 -5.57 -1.88 12.16
C MET A 260 -5.81 -3.11 11.28
N ILE A 261 -4.93 -3.35 10.31
CA ILE A 261 -5.01 -4.53 9.44
C ILE A 261 -4.75 -5.83 10.22
N ALA A 262 -3.70 -5.84 11.05
CA ALA A 262 -3.34 -7.02 11.86
C ALA A 262 -4.49 -7.49 12.73
N GLU A 263 -5.28 -6.57 13.29
CA GLU A 263 -6.43 -6.89 14.13
C GLU A 263 -7.54 -7.64 13.40
N THR A 264 -7.55 -7.62 12.08
CA THR A 264 -8.60 -8.29 11.28
C THR A 264 -8.26 -9.72 10.89
N PHE A 265 -7.03 -10.17 11.11
CA PHE A 265 -6.59 -11.49 10.65
C PHE A 265 -7.02 -12.61 11.58
N SER A 266 -7.38 -13.73 10.96
CA SER A 266 -7.84 -14.95 11.65
C SER A 266 -6.92 -16.13 11.33
N SER A 267 -6.71 -16.99 12.31
CA SER A 267 -5.97 -18.24 12.16
C SER A 267 -6.54 -19.30 13.09
N ALA A 268 -6.83 -20.49 12.56
CA ALA A 268 -7.30 -21.61 13.36
C ALA A 268 -6.16 -22.38 14.03
N HIS A 269 -4.98 -22.42 13.43
CA HIS A 269 -3.90 -23.32 13.82
C HIS A 269 -2.60 -22.61 14.22
N GLY A 270 -2.49 -21.31 14.01
CA GLY A 270 -1.26 -20.59 14.25
C GLY A 270 -1.47 -19.19 14.80
N MET A 271 -0.41 -18.42 14.74
CA MET A 271 -0.35 -17.04 15.19
C MET A 271 0.00 -16.13 14.01
N LEU A 272 0.05 -14.85 14.26
CA LEU A 272 0.44 -13.84 13.26
C LEU A 272 1.88 -13.37 13.52
N GLU A 273 2.63 -13.16 12.46
CA GLU A 273 3.83 -12.33 12.50
C GLU A 273 3.43 -10.96 13.03
N ASP A 274 4.02 -10.52 14.15
CA ASP A 274 3.67 -9.22 14.75
C ASP A 274 4.49 -8.09 14.12
N GLN A 275 4.15 -7.75 12.90
CA GLN A 275 4.80 -6.68 12.17
C GLN A 275 4.57 -5.30 12.80
N PRO A 276 3.37 -4.95 13.32
CA PRO A 276 3.19 -3.69 14.03
C PRO A 276 4.15 -3.50 15.21
N ARG A 277 4.43 -4.57 15.97
CA ARG A 277 5.41 -4.51 17.06
C ARG A 277 6.82 -4.26 16.52
N MET A 278 7.18 -4.89 15.40
CA MET A 278 8.48 -4.66 14.76
C MET A 278 8.65 -3.21 14.31
N ILE A 279 7.58 -2.52 13.95
CA ILE A 279 7.64 -1.10 13.58
C ILE A 279 8.17 -0.25 14.74
N VAL A 280 7.74 -0.56 15.95
CA VAL A 280 8.14 0.19 17.15
C VAL A 280 9.46 -0.32 17.71
N GLU A 281 9.69 -1.63 17.75
CA GLU A 281 10.89 -2.24 18.34
C GLU A 281 12.12 -2.16 17.43
N GLN A 282 11.95 -2.06 16.11
CA GLN A 282 13.03 -1.98 15.13
C GLN A 282 12.93 -0.68 14.32
N PRO A 283 13.34 0.45 14.91
CA PRO A 283 13.18 1.76 14.27
C PRO A 283 14.22 2.05 13.18
N PHE A 284 15.22 1.19 13.02
CA PHE A 284 16.27 1.31 12.01
C PHE A 284 16.21 0.17 10.99
N MET A 285 16.77 0.43 9.82
CA MET A 285 16.93 -0.61 8.81
C MET A 285 17.74 -1.78 9.39
N CYS A 286 17.25 -2.99 9.22
CA CYS A 286 17.87 -4.23 9.71
C CYS A 286 17.48 -5.39 8.79
N SER A 287 17.96 -6.59 9.08
CA SER A 287 17.68 -7.79 8.27
C SER A 287 16.20 -8.05 8.08
N TYR A 288 15.40 -7.83 9.12
CA TYR A 288 13.94 -7.97 9.03
C TYR A 288 13.35 -7.03 7.99
N TRP A 289 13.72 -5.75 8.02
CA TRP A 289 13.19 -4.76 7.09
C TRP A 289 13.77 -4.90 5.69
N GLU A 290 15.01 -5.35 5.56
CA GLU A 290 15.58 -5.71 4.25
C GLU A 290 14.81 -6.85 3.60
N ASP A 291 14.37 -7.84 4.39
CA ASP A 291 13.49 -8.91 3.92
C ASP A 291 12.12 -8.38 3.45
N LYS A 292 11.66 -7.26 4.00
CA LYS A 292 10.38 -6.61 3.62
C LYS A 292 10.53 -5.60 2.48
N ALA A 293 11.64 -5.59 1.78
CA ALA A 293 11.87 -4.85 0.54
C ALA A 293 12.01 -5.83 -0.62
N ALA A 294 11.15 -5.69 -1.63
CA ALA A 294 11.15 -6.60 -2.78
C ALA A 294 12.40 -6.39 -3.64
N ARG A 295 12.97 -7.48 -4.14
CA ARG A 295 14.14 -7.47 -5.02
C ARG A 295 13.70 -7.28 -6.46
N LEU A 296 13.28 -6.06 -6.75
CA LEU A 296 12.62 -5.69 -8.02
C LEU A 296 13.48 -6.01 -9.24
N GLU A 297 14.80 -5.86 -9.13
CA GLU A 297 15.74 -6.12 -10.22
C GLU A 297 15.73 -7.57 -10.72
N ASN A 298 15.20 -8.49 -9.91
CA ASN A 298 15.06 -9.90 -10.27
C ASN A 298 13.77 -10.22 -11.02
N ILE A 299 12.87 -9.25 -11.16
CA ILE A 299 11.61 -9.43 -11.89
C ILE A 299 11.85 -9.22 -13.38
N THR A 300 11.56 -10.26 -14.17
CA THR A 300 11.81 -10.26 -15.62
C THR A 300 10.57 -10.61 -16.46
N VAL A 301 9.48 -11.04 -15.81
CA VAL A 301 8.24 -11.39 -16.51
C VAL A 301 7.51 -10.14 -17.02
N PRO A 302 6.68 -10.26 -18.06
CA PRO A 302 5.82 -9.17 -18.49
C PRO A 302 4.98 -8.63 -17.34
N ALA A 303 4.87 -7.30 -17.25
CA ALA A 303 4.20 -6.63 -16.13
C ALA A 303 3.30 -5.50 -16.60
N TYR A 304 2.05 -5.51 -16.15
CA TYR A 304 1.11 -4.41 -16.31
C TYR A 304 0.93 -3.72 -14.94
N VAL A 305 1.58 -2.59 -14.79
CA VAL A 305 1.63 -1.82 -13.54
C VAL A 305 0.62 -0.69 -13.58
N VAL A 306 -0.15 -0.52 -12.51
CA VAL A 306 -1.12 0.58 -12.39
C VAL A 306 -0.90 1.33 -11.09
N ALA A 307 -0.82 2.66 -11.19
CA ALA A 307 -0.58 3.56 -10.07
C ALA A 307 -1.63 4.68 -10.01
N SER A 308 -1.74 5.29 -8.84
CA SER A 308 -2.40 6.59 -8.67
C SER A 308 -1.49 7.51 -7.86
N TYR A 309 -1.81 8.82 -7.86
CA TYR A 309 -1.07 9.80 -7.05
C TYR A 309 -1.62 9.94 -5.63
N THR A 310 -2.77 9.37 -5.35
CA THR A 310 -3.55 9.66 -4.13
C THR A 310 -3.50 8.55 -3.09
N ASN A 311 -2.83 7.45 -3.39
CA ASN A 311 -2.70 6.35 -2.44
C ASN A 311 -1.49 6.57 -1.52
N SER A 312 -1.75 6.92 -0.29
CA SER A 312 -0.70 7.24 0.68
C SER A 312 0.07 6.04 1.23
N VAL A 313 -0.32 4.84 0.83
CA VAL A 313 0.41 3.60 1.17
C VAL A 313 1.19 3.10 -0.03
N HIS A 314 0.61 3.16 -1.22
CA HIS A 314 1.10 2.44 -2.39
C HIS A 314 1.71 3.30 -3.49
N THR A 315 1.45 4.60 -3.54
CA THR A 315 1.86 5.45 -4.67
C THR A 315 3.34 5.34 -4.99
N HIS A 316 4.20 5.58 -4.01
CA HIS A 316 5.65 5.57 -4.24
C HIS A 316 6.14 4.20 -4.73
N GLY A 317 5.73 3.12 -4.06
CA GLY A 317 6.22 1.79 -4.38
C GLY A 317 5.73 1.28 -5.73
N THR A 318 4.53 1.65 -6.14
CA THR A 318 4.02 1.26 -7.45
C THR A 318 4.85 1.89 -8.59
N PHE A 319 5.16 3.18 -8.49
CA PHE A 319 6.05 3.83 -9.45
C PHE A 319 7.47 3.26 -9.40
N ALA A 320 8.00 3.04 -8.19
CA ALA A 320 9.34 2.45 -8.02
C ALA A 320 9.39 1.04 -8.62
N GLY A 321 8.35 0.24 -8.43
CA GLY A 321 8.23 -1.09 -9.01
C GLY A 321 8.31 -1.04 -10.53
N TYR A 322 7.50 -0.21 -11.18
CA TYR A 322 7.56 -0.03 -12.62
C TYR A 322 8.96 0.37 -13.10
N ARG A 323 9.61 1.30 -12.41
CA ARG A 323 10.93 1.82 -12.82
C ARG A 323 12.05 0.80 -12.66
N ARG A 324 12.00 0.00 -11.57
CA ARG A 324 13.14 -0.82 -11.13
C ARG A 324 13.08 -2.28 -11.56
N ILE A 325 11.92 -2.81 -11.97
CA ILE A 325 11.86 -4.18 -12.49
C ILE A 325 12.68 -4.28 -13.77
N SER A 326 13.31 -5.45 -13.96
CA SER A 326 14.14 -5.72 -15.14
C SER A 326 13.34 -6.21 -16.35
N SER A 327 12.02 -6.29 -16.24
CA SER A 327 11.14 -6.72 -17.32
C SER A 327 11.32 -5.84 -18.56
N GLU A 328 11.58 -6.46 -19.72
CA GLU A 328 11.65 -5.76 -20.99
C GLU A 328 10.25 -5.35 -21.47
N LYS A 329 9.26 -6.14 -21.13
CA LYS A 329 7.85 -5.94 -21.48
C LYS A 329 7.10 -5.45 -20.25
N LYS A 330 7.01 -4.14 -20.09
CA LYS A 330 6.32 -3.53 -18.97
C LYS A 330 5.54 -2.30 -19.39
N TRP A 331 4.38 -2.12 -18.79
CA TRP A 331 3.44 -1.03 -19.05
C TRP A 331 3.06 -0.36 -17.75
N LEU A 332 2.87 0.95 -17.81
CA LEU A 332 2.38 1.75 -16.69
C LEU A 332 1.12 2.49 -17.10
N ARG A 333 0.05 2.34 -16.33
CA ARG A 333 -1.11 3.19 -16.40
C ARG A 333 -1.26 3.93 -15.08
N VAL A 334 -1.44 5.24 -15.13
CA VAL A 334 -1.69 6.07 -13.95
C VAL A 334 -3.10 6.59 -14.06
N HIS A 335 -3.96 6.21 -13.13
CA HIS A 335 -5.37 6.59 -13.13
C HIS A 335 -5.66 7.76 -12.18
N ASP A 336 -6.84 8.33 -12.28
CA ASP A 336 -7.28 9.51 -11.54
C ASP A 336 -8.39 9.22 -10.51
N THR A 337 -8.60 7.94 -10.17
CA THR A 337 -9.64 7.50 -9.24
C THR A 337 -9.02 6.88 -7.98
N ASN A 338 -9.76 6.05 -7.28
CA ASN A 338 -9.19 5.24 -6.20
C ASN A 338 -8.87 3.82 -6.67
N GLU A 339 -8.08 3.08 -5.88
CA GLU A 339 -7.57 1.76 -6.27
C GLU A 339 -8.69 0.74 -6.55
N TRP A 340 -9.76 0.72 -5.76
CA TRP A 340 -10.82 -0.28 -5.90
C TRP A 340 -11.77 0.04 -7.05
N TYR A 341 -12.15 1.31 -7.21
CA TYR A 341 -12.96 1.75 -8.32
C TYR A 341 -12.27 1.47 -9.65
N ASP A 342 -10.98 1.78 -9.73
CA ASP A 342 -10.16 1.49 -10.92
C ASP A 342 -10.09 0.00 -11.19
N TYR A 343 -9.82 -0.81 -10.15
CA TYR A 343 -9.62 -2.24 -10.30
C TYR A 343 -10.85 -2.98 -10.83
N TYR A 344 -12.05 -2.57 -10.39
CA TYR A 344 -13.30 -3.21 -10.77
C TYR A 344 -14.03 -2.51 -11.91
N SER A 345 -13.51 -1.43 -12.47
CA SER A 345 -14.10 -0.77 -13.62
C SER A 345 -14.06 -1.67 -14.85
N PRO A 346 -15.19 -1.89 -15.55
CA PRO A 346 -15.27 -2.83 -16.67
C PRO A 346 -14.22 -2.59 -17.77
N GLU A 347 -13.96 -1.32 -18.10
CA GLU A 347 -12.96 -0.95 -19.10
C GLU A 347 -11.55 -1.42 -18.72
N ASN A 348 -11.22 -1.28 -17.44
CA ASN A 348 -9.90 -1.66 -16.92
C ASN A 348 -9.76 -3.17 -16.81
N VAL A 349 -10.82 -3.88 -16.44
CA VAL A 349 -10.84 -5.34 -16.42
C VAL A 349 -10.65 -5.89 -17.83
N GLU A 350 -11.32 -5.32 -18.83
CA GLU A 350 -11.14 -5.69 -20.25
C GLU A 350 -9.70 -5.43 -20.72
N ASP A 351 -9.12 -4.32 -20.34
CA ASP A 351 -7.72 -3.99 -20.68
C ASP A 351 -6.74 -4.98 -20.03
N LEU A 352 -6.99 -5.37 -18.78
CA LEU A 352 -6.21 -6.41 -18.11
C LEU A 352 -6.36 -7.77 -18.82
N ARG A 353 -7.56 -8.11 -19.28
CA ARG A 353 -7.79 -9.34 -20.03
C ARG A 353 -7.00 -9.34 -21.35
N ARG A 354 -6.93 -8.22 -22.06
CA ARG A 354 -6.10 -8.11 -23.27
C ARG A 354 -4.62 -8.44 -22.96
N PHE A 355 -4.10 -7.93 -21.87
CA PHE A 355 -2.75 -8.23 -21.40
C PHE A 355 -2.57 -9.72 -21.10
N PHE A 356 -3.46 -10.32 -20.32
CA PHE A 356 -3.38 -11.74 -19.97
C PHE A 356 -3.66 -12.65 -21.17
N ASP A 357 -4.61 -12.32 -22.03
CA ASP A 357 -4.87 -13.09 -23.24
C ASP A 357 -3.60 -13.19 -24.11
N TYR A 358 -2.85 -12.12 -24.21
CA TYR A 358 -1.60 -12.10 -24.97
C TYR A 358 -0.53 -13.01 -24.35
N TYR A 359 -0.27 -12.86 -23.05
CA TYR A 359 0.83 -13.57 -22.39
C TYR A 359 0.47 -14.95 -21.84
N LEU A 360 -0.78 -15.20 -21.50
CA LEU A 360 -1.21 -16.46 -20.93
C LEU A 360 -1.90 -17.40 -21.92
N LYS A 361 -2.44 -16.88 -23.00
CA LYS A 361 -3.13 -17.65 -24.04
C LYS A 361 -2.47 -17.59 -25.41
N ASN A 362 -1.40 -16.81 -25.57
CA ASN A 362 -0.75 -16.56 -26.86
C ASN A 362 -1.70 -16.00 -27.94
N ILE A 363 -2.68 -15.19 -27.54
CA ILE A 363 -3.58 -14.53 -28.47
C ILE A 363 -2.92 -13.28 -29.01
N ASP A 364 -2.71 -13.22 -30.33
CA ASP A 364 -2.19 -12.04 -31.00
C ASP A 364 -3.28 -10.98 -31.14
N ASN A 365 -3.38 -10.13 -30.13
CA ASN A 365 -4.42 -9.11 -29.99
C ASN A 365 -3.88 -7.67 -30.03
N GLY A 366 -2.60 -7.51 -30.39
CA GLY A 366 -1.98 -6.20 -30.47
C GLY A 366 -1.58 -5.59 -29.11
N TRP A 367 -1.55 -6.35 -28.04
CA TRP A 367 -1.21 -5.79 -26.71
C TRP A 367 0.16 -5.10 -26.72
N GLU A 368 1.18 -5.66 -27.35
CA GLU A 368 2.53 -5.07 -27.34
C GLU A 368 2.63 -3.72 -28.06
N GLN A 369 1.61 -3.33 -28.84
CA GLN A 369 1.49 -1.98 -29.41
C GLN A 369 0.78 -1.00 -28.48
N THR A 370 0.30 -1.45 -27.33
CA THR A 370 -0.24 -0.57 -26.29
C THR A 370 0.84 0.42 -25.85
N PRO A 371 0.52 1.73 -25.69
CA PRO A 371 1.49 2.70 -25.23
C PRO A 371 2.14 2.28 -23.92
N LYS A 372 3.46 2.47 -23.81
CA LYS A 372 4.22 2.06 -22.62
C LYS A 372 3.72 2.74 -21.35
N VAL A 373 3.33 4.00 -21.47
CA VAL A 373 2.79 4.78 -20.35
C VAL A 373 1.51 5.48 -20.79
N ARG A 374 0.46 5.30 -20.01
CA ARG A 374 -0.82 6.01 -20.15
C ARG A 374 -1.03 6.78 -18.85
N LEU A 375 -0.87 8.10 -18.93
CA LEU A 375 -0.70 8.95 -17.77
C LEU A 375 -1.93 9.79 -17.50
N SER A 376 -2.43 9.78 -16.28
CA SER A 376 -3.38 10.79 -15.81
C SER A 376 -2.64 11.91 -15.07
N VAL A 377 -3.19 13.12 -15.13
CA VAL A 377 -2.74 14.27 -14.36
C VAL A 377 -3.96 14.89 -13.71
N LEU A 378 -3.90 15.11 -12.40
CA LEU A 378 -5.03 15.66 -11.65
C LEU A 378 -5.17 17.16 -11.89
N ASN A 379 -6.42 17.61 -12.00
CA ASN A 379 -6.75 19.02 -12.15
C ASN A 379 -7.90 19.40 -11.20
N PRO A 380 -7.62 19.48 -9.89
CA PRO A 380 -8.64 19.88 -8.93
C PRO A 380 -9.35 21.18 -9.33
N GLY A 381 -10.69 21.15 -9.30
CA GLY A 381 -11.53 22.26 -9.76
C GLY A 381 -11.74 22.33 -11.26
N GLY A 382 -11.10 21.48 -12.05
CA GLY A 382 -11.24 21.38 -13.49
C GLY A 382 -11.27 19.92 -13.95
N LYS A 383 -10.97 19.71 -15.21
CA LYS A 383 -10.97 18.38 -15.82
C LYS A 383 -9.59 17.74 -15.76
N ASN A 384 -9.51 16.52 -15.23
CA ASN A 384 -8.27 15.73 -15.23
C ASN A 384 -7.85 15.37 -16.65
N ILE A 385 -6.54 15.24 -16.86
CA ILE A 385 -6.00 14.55 -18.02
C ILE A 385 -6.06 13.04 -17.71
N VAL A 386 -6.54 12.25 -18.66
CA VAL A 386 -6.67 10.79 -18.51
C VAL A 386 -6.07 10.09 -19.73
N ASN A 387 -5.29 9.04 -19.47
CA ASN A 387 -4.68 8.22 -20.51
C ASN A 387 -3.84 8.98 -21.55
N ARG A 388 -3.14 10.02 -21.13
CA ARG A 388 -2.18 10.70 -22.02
C ARG A 388 -1.04 9.74 -22.34
N VAL A 389 -0.78 9.56 -23.64
CA VAL A 389 0.29 8.67 -24.10
C VAL A 389 1.65 9.28 -23.81
N GLU A 390 2.49 8.52 -23.16
CA GLU A 390 3.90 8.85 -22.87
C GLU A 390 4.79 7.64 -23.16
N ASN A 391 6.09 7.87 -23.30
CA ASN A 391 7.06 6.81 -23.61
C ASN A 391 7.77 6.26 -22.38
N GLU A 392 7.80 7.03 -21.31
CA GLU A 392 8.52 6.74 -20.07
C GLU A 392 7.88 7.43 -18.86
N PHE A 393 8.30 7.01 -17.67
CA PHE A 393 8.05 7.72 -16.43
C PHE A 393 9.27 7.57 -15.50
N PRO A 394 9.83 8.65 -14.92
CA PRO A 394 9.44 10.05 -15.10
C PRO A 394 9.68 10.56 -16.52
N LEU A 395 9.01 11.65 -16.89
CA LEU A 395 9.06 12.17 -18.26
C LEU A 395 10.42 12.80 -18.55
N ALA A 396 11.04 12.42 -19.67
CA ALA A 396 12.36 12.91 -20.05
C ALA A 396 12.39 14.43 -20.30
N ARG A 397 11.26 15.02 -20.73
CA ARG A 397 11.14 16.47 -20.95
C ARG A 397 10.96 17.29 -19.69
N THR A 398 10.97 16.67 -18.51
CA THR A 398 10.83 17.38 -17.23
C THR A 398 11.91 18.44 -17.07
N LYS A 399 11.50 19.66 -16.73
CA LYS A 399 12.40 20.78 -16.38
C LYS A 399 12.25 21.10 -14.91
N TYR A 400 13.15 20.58 -14.10
CA TYR A 400 13.13 20.85 -12.68
C TYR A 400 13.35 22.35 -12.39
N THR A 401 12.47 22.88 -11.56
CA THR A 401 12.45 24.30 -11.19
C THR A 401 12.52 24.43 -9.68
N LYS A 402 13.46 25.26 -9.19
CA LYS A 402 13.54 25.60 -7.77
C LYS A 402 12.59 26.74 -7.46
N LEU A 403 11.73 26.55 -6.47
CA LEU A 403 10.98 27.64 -5.86
C LEU A 403 11.53 27.88 -4.46
N TYR A 404 12.20 29.01 -4.28
CA TYR A 404 12.83 29.37 -3.01
C TYR A 404 11.80 29.88 -2.01
N LEU A 405 11.93 29.44 -0.76
CA LEU A 405 11.08 29.86 0.34
C LEU A 405 11.53 31.22 0.86
N SER A 406 10.57 32.10 1.19
CA SER A 406 10.79 33.31 1.94
C SER A 406 9.91 33.36 3.18
N ALA A 407 10.54 33.37 4.35
CA ALA A 407 9.84 33.54 5.61
C ALA A 407 9.33 34.95 5.84
N ALA A 408 9.92 35.96 5.14
CA ALA A 408 9.54 37.35 5.30
C ALA A 408 8.09 37.63 4.91
N ASP A 409 7.59 36.94 3.87
CA ASP A 409 6.24 37.15 3.34
C ASP A 409 5.47 35.87 3.08
N SER A 410 5.99 34.73 3.55
CA SER A 410 5.38 33.39 3.36
C SER A 410 5.18 33.04 1.88
N SER A 411 6.15 33.39 1.04
CA SER A 411 6.09 33.15 -0.40
C SER A 411 7.10 32.14 -0.90
N LEU A 412 6.84 31.67 -2.12
CA LEU A 412 7.77 30.92 -2.95
C LEU A 412 8.13 31.76 -4.17
N SER A 413 9.38 31.73 -4.60
CA SER A 413 9.89 32.55 -5.72
C SER A 413 10.93 31.78 -6.51
N THR A 414 11.02 32.10 -7.80
CA THR A 414 12.07 31.57 -8.68
C THR A 414 13.46 32.16 -8.37
N SER A 415 13.53 33.22 -7.57
CA SER A 415 14.77 33.85 -7.15
C SER A 415 15.04 33.66 -5.67
N LEU A 416 16.30 33.36 -5.31
CA LEU A 416 16.71 33.23 -3.92
C LEU A 416 16.59 34.59 -3.21
N PRO A 417 15.81 34.69 -2.11
CA PRO A 417 15.79 35.90 -1.30
C PRO A 417 17.17 36.20 -0.74
N GLN A 418 17.59 37.48 -0.81
CA GLN A 418 18.91 37.92 -0.33
C GLN A 418 18.97 37.98 1.19
N LYS A 419 17.87 38.39 1.81
CA LYS A 419 17.79 38.54 3.25
C LYS A 419 17.49 37.20 3.91
N GLU A 420 18.26 36.84 4.96
CA GLU A 420 18.01 35.69 5.80
C GLU A 420 16.86 36.00 6.74
N THR A 421 15.83 35.13 6.71
CA THR A 421 14.64 35.25 7.56
C THR A 421 14.26 33.87 8.13
N ILE A 422 13.46 33.87 9.19
CA ILE A 422 13.09 32.67 9.93
C ILE A 422 11.58 32.60 10.07
N SER A 423 11.00 31.47 9.70
CA SER A 423 9.65 31.09 10.11
C SER A 423 9.74 30.11 11.28
N SER A 424 8.80 30.17 12.20
CA SER A 424 8.75 29.25 13.31
C SER A 424 7.32 28.95 13.76
N TYR A 425 7.17 27.81 14.43
CA TYR A 425 5.92 27.44 15.10
C TYR A 425 6.25 26.59 16.33
N GLN A 426 5.34 26.57 17.28
CA GLN A 426 5.42 25.63 18.43
C GLN A 426 4.90 24.28 17.98
N SER A 427 5.74 23.24 18.07
CA SER A 427 5.45 21.91 17.52
C SER A 427 4.27 21.23 18.19
N GLU A 428 3.99 21.56 19.45
CA GLU A 428 2.91 20.97 20.22
C GLU A 428 1.65 21.85 20.25
N SER A 429 1.64 22.97 19.52
CA SER A 429 0.49 23.86 19.44
C SER A 429 -0.64 23.24 18.61
N ARG A 430 -1.81 23.89 18.64
CA ARG A 430 -3.00 23.42 17.92
C ARG A 430 -2.82 23.46 16.41
N GLN A 431 -2.07 24.43 15.88
CA GLN A 431 -1.77 24.57 14.44
C GLN A 431 -0.25 24.71 14.25
N PRO A 432 0.51 23.60 14.38
CA PRO A 432 1.96 23.65 14.37
C PRO A 432 2.49 23.64 12.94
N LYS A 433 2.27 24.71 12.19
CA LYS A 433 2.62 24.77 10.78
C LYS A 433 2.97 26.18 10.30
N VAL A 434 3.67 26.21 9.17
CA VAL A 434 3.86 27.38 8.33
C VAL A 434 3.56 27.02 6.89
N THR A 435 3.11 28.00 6.11
CA THR A 435 2.79 27.81 4.70
C THR A 435 3.53 28.82 3.84
N TYR A 436 3.81 28.43 2.59
CA TYR A 436 4.45 29.24 1.59
C TYR A 436 3.68 29.11 0.29
N ARG A 437 3.44 30.21 -0.43
CA ARG A 437 2.57 30.25 -1.60
C ARG A 437 3.27 30.78 -2.83
N PHE A 438 2.95 30.20 -3.97
CA PHE A 438 3.33 30.69 -5.30
C PHE A 438 2.09 30.77 -6.18
N ARG A 439 1.82 31.99 -6.72
CA ARG A 439 0.72 32.18 -7.68
C ARG A 439 1.26 31.88 -9.08
N MET A 440 0.63 30.99 -9.80
CA MET A 440 1.03 30.65 -11.17
C MET A 440 0.83 31.82 -12.10
N THR A 441 1.83 32.15 -12.89
CA THR A 441 1.78 33.25 -13.87
C THR A 441 1.26 32.79 -15.22
N LYS A 442 1.20 31.50 -15.44
CA LYS A 442 0.73 30.85 -16.67
C LYS A 442 0.24 29.44 -16.34
N PRO A 443 -0.57 28.80 -17.23
CA PRO A 443 -0.89 27.40 -17.08
C PRO A 443 0.38 26.55 -16.90
N THR A 444 0.39 25.68 -15.91
CA THR A 444 1.57 24.91 -15.51
C THR A 444 1.18 23.50 -15.12
N GLU A 445 1.94 22.52 -15.59
CA GLU A 445 1.84 21.13 -15.14
C GLU A 445 3.07 20.77 -14.31
N ILE A 446 2.85 20.13 -13.15
CA ILE A 446 3.91 19.44 -12.42
C ILE A 446 3.57 17.95 -12.39
N THR A 447 4.49 17.12 -12.85
CA THR A 447 4.28 15.66 -12.89
C THR A 447 5.61 14.95 -12.67
N GLY A 448 5.69 14.17 -11.60
CA GLY A 448 6.87 13.38 -11.28
C GLY A 448 7.30 13.49 -9.84
N TYR A 449 8.57 13.18 -9.62
CA TYR A 449 9.20 13.20 -8.31
C TYR A 449 9.60 14.62 -7.92
N MET A 450 9.42 14.96 -6.65
CA MET A 450 9.83 16.25 -6.10
C MET A 450 10.48 16.09 -4.73
N LYS A 451 11.15 17.12 -4.26
CA LYS A 451 11.73 17.18 -2.92
C LYS A 451 11.67 18.57 -2.35
N LEU A 452 11.82 18.66 -1.04
CA LEU A 452 12.01 19.91 -0.32
C LEU A 452 13.40 19.91 0.32
N HIS A 453 14.24 20.85 -0.11
CA HIS A 453 15.50 21.19 0.54
C HIS A 453 15.20 22.25 1.60
N LEU A 454 15.39 21.90 2.88
CA LEU A 454 14.90 22.73 3.98
C LEU A 454 15.94 22.89 5.08
N TRP A 455 16.30 24.12 5.40
CA TRP A 455 17.17 24.45 6.53
C TRP A 455 16.33 24.60 7.79
N VAL A 456 16.66 23.84 8.83
CA VAL A 456 15.88 23.76 10.05
C VAL A 456 16.76 23.77 11.30
N SER A 457 16.16 24.16 12.42
CA SER A 457 16.73 23.94 13.75
C SER A 457 15.63 23.63 14.77
N ALA A 458 16.00 22.94 15.83
CA ALA A 458 15.15 22.65 16.99
C ALA A 458 15.81 23.25 18.24
N PRO A 459 15.55 24.52 18.59
CA PRO A 459 16.24 25.17 19.70
C PRO A 459 16.00 24.53 21.07
N ASP A 460 14.86 23.85 21.21
CA ASP A 460 14.42 23.30 22.50
C ASP A 460 14.55 21.76 22.60
N HIS A 461 15.06 21.12 21.53
CA HIS A 461 15.14 19.67 21.47
C HIS A 461 16.28 19.20 20.56
N ASP A 462 16.53 17.90 20.52
CA ASP A 462 17.59 17.28 19.72
C ASP A 462 17.08 16.60 18.46
N ASP A 463 15.79 16.75 18.12
CA ASP A 463 15.15 16.15 16.96
C ASP A 463 13.86 16.89 16.59
N MET A 464 13.31 16.55 15.44
CA MET A 464 12.00 17.03 15.00
C MET A 464 11.40 16.08 13.96
N ASP A 465 10.08 15.90 14.01
CA ASP A 465 9.31 15.13 13.05
C ASP A 465 8.46 16.09 12.21
N LEU A 466 8.67 16.05 10.89
CA LEU A 466 8.02 16.96 9.95
C LEU A 466 7.09 16.22 9.01
N ALA A 467 5.97 16.85 8.70
CA ALA A 467 5.08 16.48 7.61
C ALA A 467 5.02 17.60 6.58
N ILE A 468 5.13 17.23 5.31
CA ILE A 468 5.17 18.16 4.18
C ILE A 468 3.97 17.91 3.30
N LYS A 469 3.37 18.98 2.82
CA LYS A 469 2.25 18.90 1.89
C LYS A 469 2.41 19.95 0.78
N VAL A 470 2.23 19.49 -0.46
CA VAL A 470 2.18 20.35 -1.65
C VAL A 470 0.82 20.19 -2.29
N GLU A 471 0.08 21.28 -2.42
CA GLU A 471 -1.29 21.26 -2.92
C GLU A 471 -1.60 22.45 -3.82
N LYS A 472 -2.66 22.32 -4.61
CA LYS A 472 -3.23 23.42 -5.37
C LYS A 472 -4.33 24.11 -4.56
N LEU A 473 -4.29 25.44 -4.56
CA LEU A 473 -5.39 26.27 -4.07
C LEU A 473 -6.04 26.99 -5.25
N SER A 474 -7.31 27.35 -5.08
CA SER A 474 -8.03 28.19 -6.03
C SER A 474 -7.38 29.57 -6.15
N LYS A 475 -7.80 30.36 -7.15
CA LYS A 475 -7.38 31.76 -7.33
C LYS A 475 -7.64 32.62 -6.09
N ASP A 476 -8.66 32.25 -5.31
CA ASP A 476 -9.04 32.91 -4.05
C ASP A 476 -8.32 32.34 -2.83
N GLY A 477 -7.39 31.42 -3.02
CA GLY A 477 -6.61 30.80 -1.94
C GLY A 477 -7.32 29.73 -1.14
N LYS A 478 -8.38 29.12 -1.67
CA LYS A 478 -9.14 28.05 -1.01
C LYS A 478 -8.69 26.67 -1.46
N PRO A 479 -8.57 25.69 -0.55
CA PRO A 479 -8.22 24.33 -0.93
C PRO A 479 -9.33 23.64 -1.71
N PHE A 480 -8.94 22.64 -2.50
CA PHE A 480 -9.85 21.71 -3.14
C PHE A 480 -9.92 20.43 -2.32
N PHE A 481 -11.12 19.87 -2.22
CA PHE A 481 -11.35 18.62 -1.53
C PHE A 481 -11.89 17.59 -2.52
N ASP A 482 -11.54 16.34 -2.29
CA ASP A 482 -12.22 15.25 -2.98
C ASP A 482 -13.63 15.05 -2.39
N PRO A 483 -14.47 14.21 -3.02
CA PRO A 483 -15.83 13.97 -2.51
C PRO A 483 -15.92 13.40 -1.09
N THR A 484 -14.82 12.87 -0.55
CA THR A 484 -14.75 12.37 0.84
C THR A 484 -14.36 13.47 1.84
N GLY A 485 -13.99 14.65 1.36
CA GLY A 485 -13.54 15.76 2.19
C GLY A 485 -12.03 15.79 2.45
N ALA A 486 -11.26 14.88 1.82
CA ALA A 486 -9.81 14.89 1.92
C ALA A 486 -9.19 15.89 0.93
N THR A 487 -8.06 16.49 1.29
CA THR A 487 -7.30 17.35 0.38
C THR A 487 -6.49 16.52 -0.61
N ILE A 488 -6.36 17.01 -1.84
CA ILE A 488 -5.53 16.40 -2.88
C ILE A 488 -4.15 17.02 -2.77
N ALA A 489 -3.20 16.26 -2.26
CA ALA A 489 -1.86 16.77 -1.99
C ALA A 489 -0.77 15.71 -2.20
N ALA A 490 0.40 16.15 -2.63
CA ALA A 490 1.63 15.39 -2.52
C ALA A 490 2.18 15.52 -1.10
N THR A 491 2.65 14.43 -0.53
CA THR A 491 3.09 14.39 0.87
C THR A 491 4.52 13.89 1.02
N GLY A 492 5.18 14.38 2.06
CA GLY A 492 6.49 13.93 2.49
C GLY A 492 6.57 13.93 4.02
N TYR A 493 7.48 13.13 4.55
CA TYR A 493 7.72 13.05 6.00
C TYR A 493 9.21 12.96 6.25
N MET A 494 9.69 13.56 7.35
CA MET A 494 11.10 13.50 7.72
C MET A 494 11.30 13.65 9.22
N ARG A 495 11.97 12.65 9.81
CA ARG A 495 12.58 12.79 11.13
C ARG A 495 13.99 13.33 10.93
N ALA A 496 14.30 14.49 11.49
CA ALA A 496 15.57 15.17 11.24
C ALA A 496 16.79 14.32 11.59
N SER A 497 16.70 13.52 12.66
CA SER A 497 17.79 12.61 13.06
C SER A 497 18.03 11.46 12.07
N MET A 498 17.09 11.18 11.19
CA MET A 498 17.16 10.11 10.19
C MET A 498 17.52 10.63 8.79
N ARG A 499 18.07 11.81 8.70
CA ARG A 499 18.35 12.53 7.45
C ARG A 499 19.52 12.01 6.62
N GLN A 500 20.30 11.08 7.14
CA GLN A 500 21.49 10.61 6.42
C GLN A 500 21.12 10.00 5.07
N LEU A 501 21.74 10.51 4.01
CA LEU A 501 21.52 10.04 2.65
C LEU A 501 22.48 8.90 2.28
N ASP A 502 21.95 7.95 1.52
CA ASP A 502 22.76 7.01 0.75
C ASP A 502 23.26 7.74 -0.50
N THR A 503 24.55 8.06 -0.54
CA THR A 503 25.15 8.88 -1.61
C THR A 503 25.21 8.16 -2.96
N LEU A 504 25.12 6.84 -2.98
CA LEU A 504 25.15 6.07 -4.23
C LEU A 504 23.78 6.04 -4.91
N ARG A 505 22.70 6.08 -4.12
CA ARG A 505 21.32 5.97 -4.62
C ARG A 505 20.60 7.30 -4.72
N THR A 506 21.02 8.30 -3.96
CA THR A 506 20.40 9.62 -3.97
C THR A 506 20.70 10.33 -5.28
N THR A 507 19.66 10.92 -5.88
CA THR A 507 19.77 11.85 -7.00
C THR A 507 19.30 13.24 -6.54
N GLU A 508 19.45 14.26 -7.40
CA GLU A 508 19.02 15.61 -7.05
C GLU A 508 17.51 15.68 -6.74
N ALA A 509 16.68 14.93 -7.48
CA ALA A 509 15.23 14.94 -7.29
C ALA A 509 14.72 13.91 -6.30
N GLU A 510 15.52 12.87 -5.99
CA GLU A 510 15.08 11.72 -5.22
C GLU A 510 16.07 11.38 -4.11
N PRO A 511 15.87 11.94 -2.91
CA PRO A 511 16.62 11.54 -1.74
C PRO A 511 16.39 10.07 -1.43
N TYR A 512 17.45 9.35 -1.08
CA TYR A 512 17.39 7.98 -0.61
C TYR A 512 18.13 7.88 0.73
N TYR A 513 17.42 7.51 1.79
CA TYR A 513 17.97 7.51 3.14
C TYR A 513 18.53 6.16 3.51
N THR A 514 19.61 6.15 4.31
CA THR A 514 20.20 4.92 4.82
C THR A 514 19.33 4.27 5.89
N TYR A 515 18.70 5.09 6.73
CA TYR A 515 17.92 4.68 7.91
C TYR A 515 18.69 3.77 8.90
N THR A 516 20.00 3.81 8.86
CA THR A 516 20.89 3.02 9.73
C THR A 516 21.52 3.84 10.84
N THR A 517 21.51 5.17 10.71
CA THR A 517 22.22 6.08 11.59
C THR A 517 21.30 7.18 12.09
N GLU A 518 21.29 7.38 13.40
CA GLU A 518 20.59 8.48 14.04
C GLU A 518 21.56 9.63 14.28
N GLN A 519 21.29 10.78 13.64
CA GLN A 519 22.09 12.00 13.77
C GLN A 519 21.28 13.06 14.53
N LYS A 520 21.30 12.99 15.84
CA LYS A 520 20.63 13.96 16.71
C LYS A 520 21.13 15.38 16.44
N LEU A 521 20.22 16.34 16.53
CA LEU A 521 20.54 17.76 16.44
C LEU A 521 21.10 18.25 17.77
N LYS A 522 22.05 19.17 17.72
CA LYS A 522 22.36 20.01 18.89
C LYS A 522 21.29 21.11 18.97
N PRO A 523 20.84 21.48 20.17
CA PRO A 523 19.87 22.57 20.30
C PRO A 523 20.34 23.84 19.59
N GLY A 524 19.53 24.36 18.65
CA GLY A 524 19.84 25.53 17.85
C GLY A 524 20.76 25.28 16.66
N GLU A 525 21.27 24.08 16.46
CA GLU A 525 22.05 23.72 15.26
C GLU A 525 21.18 23.78 14.02
N ILE A 526 21.65 24.51 13.00
CA ILE A 526 20.95 24.64 11.73
C ILE A 526 21.50 23.61 10.76
N VAL A 527 20.62 22.72 10.28
CA VAL A 527 20.99 21.64 9.35
C VAL A 527 20.08 21.65 8.12
N PRO A 528 20.60 21.21 6.95
CA PRO A 528 19.75 21.01 5.79
C PRO A 528 19.12 19.63 5.83
N LEU A 529 17.83 19.55 5.45
CA LEU A 529 17.11 18.32 5.20
C LEU A 529 16.79 18.20 3.72
N GLU A 530 16.95 17.01 3.17
CA GLU A 530 16.44 16.65 1.86
C GLU A 530 15.20 15.79 2.07
N ILE A 531 14.02 16.37 1.90
CA ILE A 531 12.76 15.71 2.21
C ILE A 531 12.13 15.19 0.94
N GLU A 532 12.01 13.88 0.82
CA GLU A 532 11.31 13.22 -0.27
C GLU A 532 9.82 13.54 -0.21
N ILE A 533 9.27 13.96 -1.34
CA ILE A 533 7.84 14.13 -1.55
C ILE A 533 7.42 13.12 -2.61
N TRP A 534 6.37 12.38 -2.33
CA TRP A 534 5.92 11.33 -3.23
C TRP A 534 5.46 11.88 -4.58
N PRO A 535 5.61 11.10 -5.66
CA PRO A 535 5.27 11.57 -6.99
C PRO A 535 3.82 12.03 -7.09
N MET A 536 3.60 13.09 -7.87
CA MET A 536 2.30 13.72 -8.07
C MET A 536 2.20 14.21 -9.51
N GLY A 537 0.98 14.29 -10.01
CA GLY A 537 0.65 14.99 -11.23
C GLY A 537 -0.46 16.01 -10.97
N LEU A 538 -0.16 17.29 -11.11
CA LEU A 538 -1.10 18.39 -10.88
C LEU A 538 -1.05 19.40 -12.01
N MET A 539 -2.23 19.83 -12.47
CA MET A 539 -2.42 20.96 -13.38
C MET A 539 -2.79 22.22 -12.60
N PHE A 540 -2.22 23.34 -13.03
CA PHE A 540 -2.55 24.66 -12.52
C PHE A 540 -2.94 25.58 -13.68
N ASP A 541 -4.04 26.32 -13.52
CA ASP A 541 -4.33 27.44 -14.38
C ASP A 541 -3.56 28.68 -13.92
N LYS A 542 -3.48 29.68 -14.81
CA LYS A 542 -2.98 31.01 -14.43
C LYS A 542 -3.75 31.52 -13.21
N ASP A 543 -3.03 32.09 -12.24
CA ASP A 543 -3.53 32.64 -10.97
C ASP A 543 -3.94 31.61 -9.91
N GLU A 544 -3.98 30.33 -10.23
CA GLU A 544 -4.09 29.31 -9.19
C GLU A 544 -2.79 29.23 -8.38
N ILE A 545 -2.89 28.75 -7.16
CA ILE A 545 -1.81 28.86 -6.18
C ILE A 545 -1.27 27.46 -5.85
N LEU A 546 0.05 27.33 -5.88
CA LEU A 546 0.73 26.20 -5.24
C LEU A 546 1.04 26.57 -3.80
N GLN A 547 0.60 25.76 -2.85
CA GLN A 547 0.92 25.93 -1.44
C GLN A 547 1.78 24.80 -0.92
N LEU A 548 2.90 25.16 -0.32
CA LEU A 548 3.74 24.28 0.48
C LEU A 548 3.38 24.46 1.94
N THR A 549 3.06 23.38 2.63
CA THR A 549 2.87 23.37 4.08
C THR A 549 3.99 22.57 4.74
N VAL A 550 4.61 23.13 5.74
CA VAL A 550 5.56 22.47 6.63
C VAL A 550 4.94 22.44 8.02
N GLU A 551 4.74 21.26 8.57
CA GLU A 551 4.10 21.12 9.87
C GLU A 551 4.77 20.06 10.74
N ALA A 552 4.56 20.14 12.04
CA ALA A 552 4.95 19.08 12.95
C ALA A 552 4.11 17.84 12.64
N TYR A 553 4.79 16.71 12.46
CA TYR A 553 4.10 15.43 12.29
C TYR A 553 3.32 15.07 13.55
N ARG A 554 2.12 14.58 13.36
CA ARG A 554 1.30 13.97 14.42
C ARG A 554 0.81 12.61 13.97
N PRO A 555 0.84 11.59 14.85
CA PRO A 555 0.22 10.32 14.54
C PRO A 555 -1.22 10.50 14.11
N ALA A 556 -1.66 9.70 13.14
CA ALA A 556 -3.06 9.65 12.79
C ALA A 556 -3.89 9.27 14.02
N ALA A 557 -5.04 9.91 14.21
CA ALA A 557 -5.96 9.49 15.27
C ALA A 557 -6.31 8.02 15.08
N ALA A 558 -6.35 7.25 16.16
CA ALA A 558 -6.81 5.87 16.11
C ALA A 558 -8.18 5.82 15.42
N ALA A 559 -8.37 4.83 14.54
CA ALA A 559 -9.62 4.60 13.82
C ALA A 559 -9.91 5.57 12.66
N ILE A 560 -8.93 5.82 11.80
CA ILE A 560 -9.29 6.21 10.44
C ILE A 560 -9.83 4.94 9.76
N PRO A 561 -11.08 4.94 9.31
CA PRO A 561 -11.62 3.79 8.61
C PRO A 561 -10.73 3.46 7.41
N PHE A 562 -10.56 2.17 7.15
CA PHE A 562 -9.78 1.68 6.03
C PHE A 562 -10.19 2.41 4.75
N GLY A 563 -9.24 3.08 4.11
CA GLY A 563 -9.48 3.81 2.88
C GLY A 563 -10.26 5.12 2.98
N SER A 564 -10.79 5.50 4.14
CA SER A 564 -11.67 6.69 4.25
C SER A 564 -10.99 8.02 3.97
N ALA A 565 -9.71 8.16 4.25
CA ALA A 565 -9.00 9.42 4.09
C ALA A 565 -8.38 9.61 2.70
N ARG A 566 -8.63 8.70 1.74
CA ARG A 566 -7.76 8.59 0.56
C ARG A 566 -8.48 8.09 -0.69
N ILE A 567 -9.79 8.21 -0.69
CA ILE A 567 -10.59 7.80 -1.82
C ILE A 567 -10.77 9.01 -2.72
N SER A 568 -10.09 9.01 -3.86
CA SER A 568 -10.44 9.91 -4.95
C SER A 568 -11.60 9.30 -5.72
N ILE A 569 -12.73 9.98 -5.72
CA ILE A 569 -13.87 9.60 -6.54
C ILE A 569 -13.80 10.43 -7.82
N PRO A 570 -14.04 9.84 -9.00
CA PRO A 570 -13.98 10.57 -10.26
C PRO A 570 -14.93 11.78 -10.25
N ASN A 571 -14.48 12.91 -10.76
CA ASN A 571 -15.24 14.13 -10.79
C ASN A 571 -16.35 14.15 -11.87
N GLU A 572 -16.35 13.20 -12.81
CA GLU A 572 -17.32 13.16 -13.90
C GLU A 572 -18.01 11.81 -14.01
N GLY A 573 -19.33 11.84 -14.10
CA GLY A 573 -20.16 10.69 -14.44
C GLY A 573 -20.24 9.58 -13.42
N TYR A 574 -19.59 9.75 -12.29
CA TYR A 574 -19.65 8.79 -11.21
C TYR A 574 -20.92 8.98 -10.40
N THR A 575 -21.84 8.02 -10.53
CA THR A 575 -23.01 7.98 -9.68
C THR A 575 -22.64 7.17 -8.45
N TYR A 576 -22.29 7.86 -7.40
CA TYR A 576 -22.21 7.28 -6.09
C TYR A 576 -23.55 6.61 -5.76
N GLN A 577 -23.52 5.32 -5.42
CA GLN A 577 -24.69 4.60 -4.94
C GLN A 577 -24.63 4.47 -3.42
N PRO A 578 -25.23 5.40 -2.68
CA PRO A 578 -25.28 5.28 -1.23
C PRO A 578 -26.18 4.10 -0.86
N GLY A 579 -25.73 3.35 0.12
CA GLY A 579 -26.65 2.50 0.85
C GLY A 579 -27.02 1.20 0.19
N ASN A 580 -26.13 0.55 -0.51
CA ASN A 580 -26.25 -0.88 -0.71
C ASN A 580 -26.06 -1.61 0.63
N ASN A 581 -26.84 -1.22 1.64
CA ASN A 581 -27.03 -1.85 2.94
C ASN A 581 -25.73 -2.37 3.57
N VAL A 582 -24.73 -1.59 3.45
CA VAL A 582 -23.57 -1.81 4.25
C VAL A 582 -23.88 -1.17 5.57
N ASP A 583 -24.26 -1.97 6.53
CA ASP A 583 -23.90 -1.63 7.89
C ASP A 583 -22.41 -1.39 7.82
N LEU A 584 -22.02 -0.13 7.86
CA LEU A 584 -20.64 0.27 7.97
C LEU A 584 -20.10 -0.35 9.25
N VAL A 585 -19.77 -1.62 9.18
CA VAL A 585 -18.88 -2.23 10.14
C VAL A 585 -17.56 -1.60 9.84
N THR A 586 -17.39 -0.41 10.39
CA THR A 586 -16.15 0.30 10.33
C THR A 586 -15.07 -0.64 10.82
N LEU A 587 -14.06 -0.87 10.01
CA LEU A 587 -12.79 -1.35 10.52
C LEU A 587 -12.36 -0.33 11.59
N GLY A 588 -12.29 -0.73 12.83
CA GLY A 588 -12.01 0.17 13.94
C GLY A 588 -13.24 0.68 14.68
N GLY A 589 -14.44 0.39 14.21
CA GLY A 589 -15.64 0.52 15.02
C GLY A 589 -15.85 -0.76 15.78
N ASN A 590 -15.61 -0.74 17.06
CA ASN A 590 -16.20 -1.59 18.06
C ASN A 590 -15.74 -3.03 18.18
N GLU A 591 -15.52 -3.32 19.42
CA GLU A 591 -15.69 -4.59 20.09
C GLU A 591 -14.99 -5.78 19.43
N ASN A 592 -13.79 -6.05 19.91
CA ASN A 592 -13.09 -7.33 19.73
C ASN A 592 -12.52 -7.60 18.34
N GLN A 593 -11.91 -6.61 17.72
CA GLN A 593 -11.17 -6.85 16.50
C GLN A 593 -9.77 -7.41 16.77
N CYS A 594 -9.20 -7.13 17.92
CA CYS A 594 -7.93 -7.71 18.36
C CYS A 594 -8.19 -8.91 19.27
N ALA A 595 -7.47 -10.02 19.02
CA ALA A 595 -7.57 -11.22 19.84
C ALA A 595 -7.13 -10.98 21.30
N ASP A 596 -6.17 -10.10 21.52
CA ASP A 596 -5.71 -9.68 22.83
C ASP A 596 -5.47 -8.15 22.83
N PRO A 597 -6.29 -7.37 23.58
CA PRO A 597 -6.11 -5.91 23.64
C PRO A 597 -4.73 -5.46 24.16
N LYS A 598 -4.01 -6.32 24.86
CA LYS A 598 -2.66 -6.02 25.35
C LYS A 598 -1.60 -6.07 24.23
N GLU A 599 -1.92 -6.72 23.12
CA GLU A 599 -1.04 -6.80 21.96
C GLU A 599 -1.18 -5.62 20.99
N VAL A 600 -2.16 -4.75 21.20
CA VAL A 600 -2.38 -3.56 20.37
C VAL A 600 -1.17 -2.64 20.42
N VAL A 601 -0.61 -2.37 19.24
CA VAL A 601 0.56 -1.50 19.10
C VAL A 601 0.10 -0.08 18.78
N THR A 602 0.55 0.87 19.59
CA THR A 602 0.27 2.30 19.39
C THR A 602 1.53 3.03 18.98
N SER A 603 1.36 4.19 18.34
CA SER A 603 2.48 5.07 17.99
C SER A 603 3.30 5.45 19.22
N PRO A 604 4.63 5.37 19.10
CA PRO A 604 5.50 6.00 20.10
C PRO A 604 5.33 7.52 20.05
N ALA A 605 5.80 8.19 21.11
CA ALA A 605 5.80 9.64 21.16
C ALA A 605 6.59 10.22 19.97
N THR A 606 6.10 11.32 19.41
CA THR A 606 6.85 12.08 18.41
C THR A 606 8.12 12.67 19.03
N HIS A 607 9.10 12.97 18.18
CA HIS A 607 10.31 13.69 18.60
C HIS A 607 10.12 15.21 18.50
N ASN A 608 8.90 15.67 18.73
CA ASN A 608 8.55 17.10 18.72
C ASN A 608 8.54 17.66 20.13
N ALA A 609 9.28 18.72 20.36
CA ALA A 609 9.24 19.49 21.60
C ALA A 609 9.65 20.94 21.32
N GLY A 610 8.83 21.87 21.80
CA GLY A 610 9.12 23.29 21.67
C GLY A 610 9.03 23.78 20.23
N LYS A 611 9.90 24.71 19.91
CA LYS A 611 9.88 25.45 18.65
C LYS A 611 10.58 24.68 17.52
N HIS A 612 9.97 24.68 16.35
CA HIS A 612 10.63 24.36 15.08
C HIS A 612 10.93 25.64 14.32
N CYS A 613 12.17 25.81 13.86
CA CYS A 613 12.61 26.98 13.08
C CYS A 613 12.97 26.58 11.66
N ILE A 614 12.51 27.36 10.68
CA ILE A 614 12.82 27.20 9.26
C ILE A 614 13.54 28.45 8.80
N TYR A 615 14.68 28.26 8.17
CA TYR A 615 15.56 29.34 7.70
C TYR A 615 15.43 29.50 6.19
N THR A 616 15.33 30.73 5.73
CA THR A 616 15.17 31.07 4.31
C THR A 616 16.06 32.24 3.92
N GLY A 617 16.49 32.26 2.66
CA GLY A 617 17.27 33.35 2.10
C GLY A 617 18.77 33.31 2.41
N GLY A 618 19.57 34.00 1.61
CA GLY A 618 21.02 34.09 1.77
C GLY A 618 21.71 32.73 1.78
N ARG A 619 22.39 32.42 2.87
CA ARG A 619 23.06 31.13 3.08
C ARG A 619 22.08 29.95 3.18
N TYR A 620 20.82 30.19 3.51
CA TYR A 620 19.81 29.18 3.76
C TYR A 620 18.84 29.13 2.58
N ASP A 621 19.30 28.50 1.52
CA ASP A 621 18.60 28.37 0.24
C ASP A 621 17.51 27.30 0.27
N SER A 622 16.63 27.36 1.25
CA SER A 622 15.48 26.44 1.29
C SER A 622 14.66 26.56 0.02
N TYR A 623 14.41 25.45 -0.66
CA TYR A 623 13.66 25.44 -1.91
C TYR A 623 12.85 24.16 -2.10
N LEU A 624 11.73 24.32 -2.80
CA LEU A 624 10.93 23.22 -3.32
C LEU A 624 11.40 22.92 -4.75
N TYR A 625 11.76 21.67 -5.01
CA TYR A 625 12.27 21.20 -6.31
C TYR A 625 11.15 20.54 -7.10
N LEU A 626 10.63 21.21 -8.13
CA LEU A 626 9.40 20.84 -8.83
C LEU A 626 9.65 20.25 -10.22
N PRO A 627 8.97 19.16 -10.57
CA PRO A 627 9.04 18.55 -11.90
C PRO A 627 8.10 19.24 -12.87
N VAL A 628 8.49 20.39 -13.39
CA VAL A 628 7.69 21.15 -14.35
C VAL A 628 7.73 20.47 -15.72
N ILE A 629 6.55 20.25 -16.29
CA ILE A 629 6.42 19.67 -17.63
C ILE A 629 6.13 20.82 -18.61
N PRO A 630 7.06 21.11 -19.54
CA PRO A 630 6.84 22.15 -20.52
C PRO A 630 5.74 21.75 -21.52
N GLU A 631 5.06 22.75 -22.07
CA GLU A 631 4.14 22.54 -23.18
C GLU A 631 4.89 21.91 -24.37
N LYS A 632 4.22 21.00 -25.08
CA LYS A 632 4.78 20.34 -26.27
C LYS A 632 4.91 21.33 -27.41
#